data_5cfd4306a225313781d3e8db4ab286a6
#
_entry.id   5cfd4306a225313781d3e8db4ab286a6
#
_cell.length_a   1.000
_cell.length_b   1.000
_cell.length_c   1.000
_cell.angle_alpha   90.00
_cell.angle_beta   90.00
_cell.angle_gamma   90.00
#
_symmetry.space_group_name_H-M   'P 1'
#
loop_
_entity.id
_entity.type
_entity.pdbx_description
1 polymer ?
#
loop_
_entity_poly.entity_id
_entity_poly.type
_entity_poly.pdbx_seq_one_letter_code
_entity_poly.pdbx_strand_id
1 'polypeptide(L)'
;MALMSALTASAYAQEVKYIEAPKFEGQIYLYGEPDKADVEYEQWYEIQNRGQFVRNVKVPALIPYLPEESKANGAAIIIAPGGAFLHHTFGSGGYEAAEWFRSQGFAAFILKYRVEITPREEAEYQKYVADKMAGYRAGGLSGNYAPATPDYAYEDINAAVKLIRERANDFHIKPNRIGIVGFSAGALMAVYNAECAPLECKADFIASIYGQLVMRDMPDKLPPMFAAMSSDDELSGQSGFEIIQAWQKRGIVELHLYGQGGHNFGMGHEPFTNSLWPAEFLAWLRMIGMINAPANEAKIRLNNGLDMPQYAKPTDLAHTVRQQNRHMMQSLRH
;
A
#
# COMPACT_ATOMS: atom_id res chain seq x y z
N MET A 1 -17.54 13.51 -38.53
CA MET A 1 -16.52 12.70 -37.86
C MET A 1 -15.17 13.40 -37.94
N ALA A 2 -14.96 14.52 -37.28
CA ALA A 2 -13.65 15.20 -37.17
C ALA A 2 -13.73 16.34 -36.15
N LEU A 3 -14.15 16.06 -34.89
CA LEU A 3 -14.20 17.09 -33.85
C LEU A 3 -13.85 16.55 -32.45
N MET A 4 -13.20 15.39 -32.36
CA MET A 4 -12.82 14.76 -31.09
C MET A 4 -11.32 14.56 -30.84
N SER A 5 -10.44 15.19 -31.63
CA SER A 5 -8.98 15.00 -31.51
C SER A 5 -8.18 16.25 -31.12
N ALA A 6 -8.83 17.32 -30.68
CA ALA A 6 -8.14 18.57 -30.31
C ALA A 6 -8.24 18.98 -28.83
N LEU A 7 -8.85 18.15 -27.99
CA LEU A 7 -9.09 18.48 -26.56
C LEU A 7 -8.11 17.85 -25.56
N THR A 8 -7.10 17.10 -26.01
CA THR A 8 -6.18 16.35 -25.14
C THR A 8 -4.79 16.96 -24.96
N ALA A 9 -4.46 18.05 -25.61
CA ALA A 9 -3.13 18.69 -25.52
C ALA A 9 -3.10 20.03 -24.75
N SER A 10 -4.24 20.55 -24.30
CA SER A 10 -4.31 21.86 -23.65
C SER A 10 -4.82 21.82 -22.19
N ALA A 11 -5.04 20.64 -21.65
CA ALA A 11 -5.45 20.52 -20.26
C ALA A 11 -4.23 20.15 -19.41
N TYR A 12 -3.76 21.16 -18.63
CA TYR A 12 -2.89 20.99 -17.47
C TYR A 12 -1.36 20.97 -17.72
N ALA A 13 -0.81 22.07 -18.18
CA ALA A 13 0.44 22.51 -17.59
C ALA A 13 0.11 22.98 -16.15
N GLN A 14 -0.07 22.03 -15.21
CA GLN A 14 -0.20 22.37 -13.79
C GLN A 14 1.13 23.00 -13.38
N GLU A 15 1.08 24.17 -12.78
CA GLU A 15 2.26 24.90 -12.37
C GLU A 15 3.03 24.05 -11.34
N VAL A 16 4.23 23.60 -11.72
CA VAL A 16 5.17 22.91 -10.83
C VAL A 16 5.97 23.97 -10.11
N LYS A 17 5.86 24.02 -8.79
CA LYS A 17 6.61 24.91 -7.94
C LYS A 17 7.64 24.13 -7.15
N TYR A 18 8.93 24.34 -7.44
CA TYR A 18 10.01 23.78 -6.61
C TYR A 18 10.03 24.44 -5.23
N ILE A 19 10.25 23.64 -4.21
CA ILE A 19 10.28 24.05 -2.80
C ILE A 19 11.55 23.55 -2.14
N GLU A 20 11.91 24.13 -1.01
CA GLU A 20 12.93 23.56 -0.12
C GLU A 20 12.47 22.22 0.44
N ALA A 21 13.43 21.31 0.68
CA ALA A 21 13.13 20.02 1.29
C ALA A 21 12.49 20.23 2.67
N PRO A 22 11.31 19.64 2.94
CA PRO A 22 10.72 19.72 4.27
C PRO A 22 11.63 19.14 5.35
N LYS A 23 11.62 19.73 6.54
CA LYS A 23 12.30 19.17 7.71
C LYS A 23 11.34 18.24 8.43
N PHE A 24 11.74 16.99 8.57
CA PHE A 24 10.96 15.97 9.26
C PHE A 24 11.54 15.71 10.64
N GLU A 25 10.75 15.99 11.67
CA GLU A 25 11.14 15.69 13.05
C GLU A 25 11.24 14.17 13.24
N GLY A 26 12.33 13.72 13.85
CA GLY A 26 12.55 12.30 14.14
C GLY A 26 12.78 11.42 12.92
N GLN A 27 13.10 11.99 11.74
CA GLN A 27 13.44 11.21 10.54
C GLN A 27 14.56 10.20 10.84
N ILE A 28 14.40 8.98 10.32
CA ILE A 28 15.34 7.87 10.53
C ILE A 28 15.88 7.41 9.20
N TYR A 29 17.16 7.56 8.96
CA TYR A 29 17.83 7.03 7.78
C TYR A 29 18.01 5.51 7.88
N LEU A 30 17.72 4.77 6.81
CA LEU A 30 17.71 3.31 6.85
C LEU A 30 19.11 2.70 6.97
N TYR A 31 20.12 3.39 6.45
CA TYR A 31 21.49 2.89 6.36
C TYR A 31 22.52 3.74 7.13
N GLY A 32 22.06 4.45 8.17
CA GLY A 32 22.91 5.34 8.96
C GLY A 32 23.01 6.75 8.40
N GLU A 33 23.94 7.55 8.94
CA GLU A 33 24.10 8.95 8.53
C GLU A 33 24.50 9.07 7.06
N PRO A 34 23.72 9.79 6.24
CA PRO A 34 23.98 9.89 4.81
C PRO A 34 25.03 10.95 4.47
N ASP A 35 25.56 10.87 3.25
CA ASP A 35 26.26 11.99 2.65
C ASP A 35 25.29 13.15 2.42
N LYS A 36 25.67 14.35 2.88
CA LYS A 36 24.85 15.55 2.72
C LYS A 36 24.53 15.86 1.26
N ALA A 37 25.48 15.64 0.34
CA ALA A 37 25.30 15.88 -1.08
C ALA A 37 24.23 14.96 -1.69
N ASP A 38 24.10 13.73 -1.19
CA ASP A 38 23.05 12.81 -1.64
C ASP A 38 21.67 13.20 -1.13
N VAL A 39 21.57 13.74 0.10
CA VAL A 39 20.32 14.31 0.62
C VAL A 39 19.90 15.55 -0.15
N GLU A 40 20.86 16.45 -0.42
CA GLU A 40 20.64 17.69 -1.17
C GLU A 40 20.38 17.45 -2.68
N TYR A 41 20.57 16.22 -3.16
CA TYR A 41 20.30 15.88 -4.54
C TYR A 41 18.81 15.76 -4.83
N GLU A 42 17.98 15.55 -3.84
CA GLU A 42 16.53 15.47 -3.94
C GLU A 42 15.94 16.75 -4.52
N GLN A 43 14.87 16.61 -5.29
CA GLN A 43 14.10 17.72 -5.81
C GLN A 43 12.67 17.65 -5.30
N TRP A 44 12.34 18.57 -4.40
CA TRP A 44 11.02 18.73 -3.82
C TRP A 44 10.22 19.75 -4.60
N TYR A 45 8.95 19.44 -4.87
CA TYR A 45 8.06 20.33 -5.61
C TYR A 45 6.60 20.12 -5.20
N GLU A 46 5.79 21.12 -5.48
CA GLU A 46 4.35 21.12 -5.30
C GLU A 46 3.65 21.23 -6.65
N ILE A 47 2.55 20.51 -6.78
CA ILE A 47 1.61 20.66 -7.89
C ILE A 47 0.28 21.12 -7.29
N GLN A 48 -0.27 22.21 -7.81
CA GLN A 48 -1.54 22.75 -7.31
C GLN A 48 -2.63 21.68 -7.27
N ASN A 49 -3.33 21.59 -6.14
CA ASN A 49 -4.38 20.60 -5.86
C ASN A 49 -3.94 19.12 -5.86
N ARG A 50 -2.63 18.85 -5.93
CA ARG A 50 -2.09 17.48 -5.87
C ARG A 50 -1.10 17.25 -4.72
N GLY A 51 -0.68 18.33 -4.04
CA GLY A 51 0.23 18.28 -2.90
C GLY A 51 1.71 18.20 -3.28
N GLN A 52 2.49 17.69 -2.36
CA GLN A 52 3.95 17.65 -2.46
C GLN A 52 4.46 16.35 -3.08
N PHE A 53 5.56 16.49 -3.79
CA PHE A 53 6.27 15.42 -4.47
C PHE A 53 7.76 15.53 -4.22
N VAL A 54 8.47 14.40 -4.32
CA VAL A 54 9.94 14.38 -4.32
C VAL A 54 10.44 13.38 -5.35
N ARG A 55 11.46 13.76 -6.09
CA ARG A 55 12.18 12.91 -7.04
C ARG A 55 13.68 12.91 -6.77
N ASN A 56 14.40 12.03 -7.45
CA ASN A 56 15.86 11.89 -7.28
C ASN A 56 16.28 11.56 -5.85
N VAL A 57 15.47 10.76 -5.16
CA VAL A 57 15.76 10.29 -3.80
C VAL A 57 16.84 9.22 -3.87
N LYS A 58 18.01 9.54 -3.29
CA LYS A 58 19.14 8.63 -3.13
C LYS A 58 19.25 8.06 -1.73
N VAL A 59 18.73 8.81 -0.74
CA VAL A 59 18.83 8.48 0.68
C VAL A 59 17.47 8.06 1.22
N PRO A 60 17.26 6.75 1.45
CA PRO A 60 16.00 6.27 1.97
C PRO A 60 15.86 6.54 3.46
N ALA A 61 14.67 6.94 3.87
CA ALA A 61 14.37 7.27 5.25
C ALA A 61 12.93 6.95 5.63
N LEU A 62 12.72 6.72 6.94
CA LEU A 62 11.40 6.65 7.55
C LEU A 62 11.08 8.00 8.20
N ILE A 63 9.87 8.49 7.94
CA ILE A 63 9.34 9.71 8.53
C ILE A 63 8.23 9.29 9.51
N PRO A 64 8.46 9.41 10.84
CA PRO A 64 7.54 8.89 11.84
C PRO A 64 6.35 9.83 12.07
N TYR A 65 5.19 9.24 12.24
CA TYR A 65 3.93 9.82 12.70
C TYR A 65 3.42 8.97 13.87
N LEU A 66 3.86 9.31 15.07
CA LEU A 66 3.57 8.50 16.25
C LEU A 66 2.31 9.01 16.97
N PRO A 67 1.41 8.13 17.41
CA PRO A 67 0.26 8.50 18.21
C PRO A 67 0.71 8.89 19.63
N GLU A 68 -0.15 9.56 20.37
CA GLU A 68 0.01 9.65 21.81
C GLU A 68 0.05 8.23 22.41
N GLU A 69 0.93 7.97 23.37
CA GLU A 69 1.10 6.64 23.97
C GLU A 69 -0.22 6.05 24.47
N SER A 70 -1.07 6.88 25.10
CA SER A 70 -2.39 6.48 25.61
C SER A 70 -3.38 6.04 24.53
N LYS A 71 -3.12 6.39 23.26
CA LYS A 71 -3.93 6.07 22.10
C LYS A 71 -3.34 4.97 21.24
N ALA A 72 -2.09 4.55 21.53
CA ALA A 72 -1.38 3.55 20.75
C ALA A 72 -2.13 2.21 20.73
N ASN A 73 -2.37 1.65 19.54
CA ASN A 73 -3.03 0.36 19.37
C ASN A 73 -2.04 -0.83 19.31
N GLY A 74 -0.73 -0.54 19.38
CA GLY A 74 0.35 -1.50 19.41
C GLY A 74 0.70 -2.10 18.03
N ALA A 75 0.23 -1.51 16.94
CA ALA A 75 0.60 -1.88 15.58
C ALA A 75 1.32 -0.75 14.85
N ALA A 76 2.16 -1.08 13.87
CA ALA A 76 2.81 -0.14 12.98
C ALA A 76 2.33 -0.28 11.54
N ILE A 77 2.32 0.84 10.83
CA ILE A 77 2.08 0.90 9.39
C ILE A 77 3.27 1.60 8.72
N ILE A 78 3.93 0.91 7.80
CA ILE A 78 4.86 1.50 6.84
C ILE A 78 4.05 1.90 5.62
N ILE A 79 4.02 3.19 5.32
CA ILE A 79 3.35 3.75 4.16
C ILE A 79 4.37 3.86 3.05
N ALA A 80 4.16 3.12 1.95
CA ALA A 80 4.97 3.19 0.75
C ALA A 80 4.23 4.01 -0.33
N PRO A 81 4.62 5.27 -0.58
CA PRO A 81 3.94 6.13 -1.56
C PRO A 81 4.03 5.61 -2.99
N GLY A 82 3.09 6.06 -3.84
CA GLY A 82 3.13 5.84 -5.27
C GLY A 82 4.10 6.78 -6.00
N GLY A 83 4.19 6.63 -7.33
CA GLY A 83 5.00 7.48 -8.21
C GLY A 83 5.82 6.72 -9.23
N ALA A 84 5.41 5.49 -9.58
CA ALA A 84 6.02 4.65 -10.64
C ALA A 84 7.55 4.43 -10.48
N PHE A 85 8.08 4.52 -9.26
CA PHE A 85 9.51 4.51 -8.94
C PHE A 85 10.32 5.68 -9.52
N LEU A 86 9.66 6.72 -10.00
CA LEU A 86 10.27 7.94 -10.56
C LEU A 86 10.25 9.11 -9.58
N HIS A 87 9.26 9.13 -8.73
CA HIS A 87 9.06 10.12 -7.65
C HIS A 87 8.16 9.54 -6.55
N HIS A 88 7.98 10.28 -5.46
CA HIS A 88 6.98 9.99 -4.46
C HIS A 88 5.86 11.01 -4.48
N THR A 89 4.62 10.53 -4.40
CA THR A 89 3.42 11.34 -4.14
C THR A 89 3.25 11.47 -2.64
N PHE A 90 3.77 12.55 -2.05
CA PHE A 90 3.73 12.77 -0.59
C PHE A 90 2.40 13.31 -0.07
N GLY A 91 1.54 13.88 -0.91
CA GLY A 91 0.22 14.37 -0.51
C GLY A 91 -0.69 13.26 -0.02
N SER A 92 -1.54 12.75 -0.90
CA SER A 92 -2.57 11.75 -0.55
C SER A 92 -2.03 10.38 -0.15
N GLY A 93 -0.95 9.91 -0.80
CA GLY A 93 -0.30 8.63 -0.52
C GLY A 93 0.79 8.70 0.56
N GLY A 94 1.02 9.84 1.18
CA GLY A 94 2.01 10.05 2.23
C GLY A 94 1.39 10.69 3.47
N TYR A 95 1.32 12.02 3.50
CA TYR A 95 0.90 12.78 4.68
C TYR A 95 -0.51 12.48 5.16
N GLU A 96 -1.48 12.46 4.24
CA GLU A 96 -2.87 12.18 4.58
C GLU A 96 -3.02 10.78 5.18
N ALA A 97 -2.38 9.78 4.56
CA ALA A 97 -2.40 8.42 5.05
C ALA A 97 -1.71 8.31 6.43
N ALA A 98 -0.54 8.92 6.60
CA ALA A 98 0.21 8.87 7.85
C ALA A 98 -0.57 9.50 9.01
N GLU A 99 -1.16 10.68 8.79
CA GLU A 99 -1.95 11.36 9.79
C GLU A 99 -3.23 10.59 10.12
N TRP A 100 -3.88 10.01 9.11
CA TRP A 100 -5.06 9.19 9.34
C TRP A 100 -4.71 7.95 10.17
N PHE A 101 -3.66 7.20 9.83
CA PHE A 101 -3.25 6.03 10.61
C PHE A 101 -2.83 6.40 12.03
N ARG A 102 -2.08 7.51 12.18
CA ARG A 102 -1.73 8.05 13.50
C ARG A 102 -2.97 8.34 14.33
N SER A 103 -3.99 8.95 13.74
CA SER A 103 -5.28 9.25 14.41
C SER A 103 -6.02 7.98 14.87
N GLN A 104 -5.80 6.85 14.18
CA GLN A 104 -6.34 5.53 14.54
C GLN A 104 -5.46 4.75 15.54
N GLY A 105 -4.40 5.38 16.06
CA GLY A 105 -3.52 4.83 17.08
C GLY A 105 -2.37 3.97 16.55
N PHE A 106 -2.10 3.96 15.26
CA PHE A 106 -0.93 3.29 14.70
C PHE A 106 0.33 4.14 14.84
N ALA A 107 1.47 3.51 15.10
CA ALA A 107 2.75 4.11 14.77
C ALA A 107 2.90 4.06 13.24
N ALA A 108 2.68 5.20 12.57
CA ALA A 108 2.76 5.29 11.11
C ALA A 108 4.12 5.86 10.69
N PHE A 109 4.65 5.34 9.58
CA PHE A 109 5.94 5.74 9.03
C PHE A 109 5.81 5.90 7.52
N ILE A 110 6.07 7.09 6.99
CA ILE A 110 6.19 7.25 5.54
C ILE A 110 7.58 6.78 5.14
N LEU A 111 7.66 5.82 4.24
CA LEU A 111 8.92 5.37 3.66
C LEU A 111 9.24 6.23 2.42
N LYS A 112 10.23 7.10 2.57
CA LYS A 112 10.88 7.78 1.45
C LYS A 112 11.95 6.85 0.89
N TYR A 113 11.58 5.93 0.00
CA TYR A 113 12.49 4.95 -0.60
C TYR A 113 13.26 5.53 -1.78
N ARG A 114 14.36 4.89 -2.18
CA ARG A 114 15.12 5.28 -3.38
C ARG A 114 14.28 5.15 -4.65
N VAL A 115 14.38 6.12 -5.52
CA VAL A 115 13.70 6.13 -6.81
C VAL A 115 14.70 6.24 -7.96
N GLU A 116 14.26 5.97 -9.17
CA GLU A 116 15.09 6.13 -10.37
C GLU A 116 15.60 7.57 -10.48
N ILE A 117 16.89 7.74 -10.77
CA ILE A 117 17.46 9.05 -11.01
C ILE A 117 16.99 9.57 -12.36
N THR A 118 16.31 10.68 -12.33
CA THR A 118 15.65 11.30 -13.48
C THR A 118 16.32 12.62 -13.87
N PRO A 119 16.09 13.14 -15.09
CA PRO A 119 16.59 14.45 -15.47
C PRO A 119 16.18 15.52 -14.46
N ARG A 120 17.09 16.43 -14.12
CA ARG A 120 16.83 17.49 -13.14
C ARG A 120 16.03 18.64 -13.72
N GLU A 121 16.17 18.89 -15.03
CA GLU A 121 15.45 19.89 -15.79
C GLU A 121 13.99 19.47 -15.97
N GLU A 122 13.06 20.39 -15.71
CA GLU A 122 11.63 20.06 -15.65
C GLU A 122 11.07 19.57 -16.99
N ALA A 123 11.43 20.21 -18.10
CA ALA A 123 10.91 19.82 -19.42
C ALA A 123 11.45 18.43 -19.83
N GLU A 124 12.71 18.12 -19.52
CA GLU A 124 13.30 16.82 -19.77
C GLU A 124 12.68 15.75 -18.87
N TYR A 125 12.40 16.09 -17.61
CA TYR A 125 11.73 15.20 -16.68
C TYR A 125 10.32 14.86 -17.15
N GLN A 126 9.51 15.86 -17.54
CA GLN A 126 8.16 15.63 -18.04
C GLN A 126 8.14 14.72 -19.27
N LYS A 127 9.08 14.94 -20.19
CA LYS A 127 9.26 14.07 -21.36
C LYS A 127 9.62 12.65 -20.93
N TYR A 128 10.56 12.50 -20.01
CA TYR A 128 11.01 11.21 -19.48
C TYR A 128 9.84 10.42 -18.84
N VAL A 129 9.05 11.07 -17.99
CA VAL A 129 7.86 10.48 -17.38
C VAL A 129 6.83 10.07 -18.42
N ALA A 130 6.56 10.96 -19.41
CA ALA A 130 5.62 10.65 -20.47
C ALA A 130 6.02 9.42 -21.29
N ASP A 131 7.31 9.31 -21.65
CA ASP A 131 7.85 8.16 -22.40
C ASP A 131 7.75 6.85 -21.57
N LYS A 132 8.08 6.90 -20.26
CA LYS A 132 7.93 5.75 -19.34
C LYS A 132 6.48 5.33 -19.20
N MET A 133 5.57 6.27 -18.97
CA MET A 133 4.14 5.98 -18.80
C MET A 133 3.49 5.48 -20.08
N ALA A 134 3.93 5.95 -21.26
CA ALA A 134 3.51 5.39 -22.54
C ALA A 134 3.93 3.93 -22.69
N GLY A 135 5.15 3.58 -22.27
CA GLY A 135 5.63 2.21 -22.22
C GLY A 135 4.79 1.32 -21.29
N TYR A 136 4.43 1.81 -20.10
CA TYR A 136 3.58 1.09 -19.15
C TYR A 136 2.17 0.83 -19.73
N ARG A 137 1.55 1.83 -20.36
CA ARG A 137 0.24 1.68 -21.00
C ARG A 137 0.26 0.72 -22.19
N ALA A 138 1.29 0.78 -23.02
CA ALA A 138 1.44 -0.10 -24.18
C ALA A 138 1.61 -1.58 -23.80
N GLY A 139 2.23 -1.86 -22.64
CA GLY A 139 2.39 -3.23 -22.10
C GLY A 139 1.23 -3.70 -21.23
N GLY A 140 0.37 -2.78 -20.75
CA GLY A 140 -0.37 -2.92 -19.51
C GLY A 140 -1.77 -3.52 -19.56
N LEU A 141 -2.42 -3.64 -20.70
CA LEU A 141 -3.76 -4.28 -20.76
C LEU A 141 -3.70 -5.80 -20.85
N SER A 142 -2.55 -6.38 -21.14
CA SER A 142 -2.35 -7.83 -21.19
C SER A 142 -2.05 -8.49 -19.84
N GLY A 143 -2.16 -7.77 -18.72
CA GLY A 143 -2.05 -8.33 -17.36
C GLY A 143 -0.64 -8.67 -16.87
N ASN A 144 0.38 -8.59 -17.71
CA ASN A 144 1.73 -9.07 -17.39
C ASN A 144 2.79 -7.97 -17.26
N TYR A 145 2.44 -6.71 -17.38
CA TYR A 145 3.39 -5.62 -17.30
C TYR A 145 3.19 -4.78 -16.04
N ALA A 146 3.70 -5.29 -14.91
CA ALA A 146 4.07 -4.39 -13.82
C ALA A 146 5.50 -3.92 -14.06
N PRO A 147 5.83 -2.64 -13.83
CA PRO A 147 7.23 -2.25 -13.74
C PRO A 147 7.90 -3.17 -12.72
N ALA A 148 9.03 -3.77 -13.10
CA ALA A 148 9.81 -4.54 -12.16
C ALA A 148 10.10 -3.64 -10.95
N THR A 149 9.79 -4.10 -9.75
CA THR A 149 10.20 -3.37 -8.54
C THR A 149 11.72 -3.28 -8.56
N PRO A 150 12.31 -2.08 -8.56
CA PRO A 150 13.76 -1.97 -8.58
C PRO A 150 14.37 -2.60 -7.33
N ASP A 151 15.50 -3.28 -7.47
CA ASP A 151 16.16 -3.97 -6.35
C ASP A 151 16.39 -3.05 -5.15
N TYR A 152 16.81 -1.81 -5.40
CA TYR A 152 17.03 -0.83 -4.34
C TYR A 152 15.74 -0.45 -3.58
N ALA A 153 14.60 -0.38 -4.24
CA ALA A 153 13.32 -0.08 -3.58
C ALA A 153 12.86 -1.27 -2.72
N TYR A 154 13.15 -2.48 -3.20
CA TYR A 154 12.90 -3.70 -2.45
C TYR A 154 13.81 -3.84 -1.22
N GLU A 155 15.09 -3.52 -1.35
CA GLU A 155 16.02 -3.45 -0.22
C GLU A 155 15.52 -2.46 0.84
N ASP A 156 15.04 -1.28 0.41
CA ASP A 156 14.59 -0.24 1.31
C ASP A 156 13.34 -0.63 2.12
N ILE A 157 12.35 -1.26 1.48
CA ILE A 157 11.16 -1.71 2.22
C ILE A 157 11.49 -2.83 3.21
N ASN A 158 12.41 -3.73 2.85
CA ASN A 158 12.88 -4.80 3.72
C ASN A 158 13.65 -4.24 4.93
N ALA A 159 14.54 -3.28 4.69
CA ALA A 159 15.29 -2.58 5.74
C ALA A 159 14.35 -1.82 6.68
N ALA A 160 13.31 -1.18 6.13
CA ALA A 160 12.30 -0.47 6.91
C ALA A 160 11.55 -1.39 7.87
N VAL A 161 11.04 -2.53 7.39
CA VAL A 161 10.35 -3.53 8.23
C VAL A 161 11.27 -4.04 9.33
N LYS A 162 12.51 -4.41 8.98
CA LYS A 162 13.51 -4.89 9.93
C LYS A 162 13.81 -3.86 11.01
N LEU A 163 14.10 -2.61 10.63
CA LEU A 163 14.43 -1.53 11.54
C LEU A 163 13.28 -1.26 12.53
N ILE A 164 12.04 -1.19 12.04
CA ILE A 164 10.86 -0.96 12.91
C ILE A 164 10.66 -2.15 13.86
N ARG A 165 10.88 -3.38 13.40
CA ARG A 165 10.77 -4.59 14.24
C ARG A 165 11.83 -4.63 15.33
N GLU A 166 13.09 -4.30 15.02
CA GLU A 166 14.18 -4.22 15.98
C GLU A 166 13.97 -3.11 17.02
N ARG A 167 13.31 -2.02 16.63
CA ARG A 167 13.01 -0.86 17.49
C ARG A 167 11.56 -0.82 17.98
N ALA A 168 10.89 -1.95 18.02
CA ALA A 168 9.46 -2.03 18.37
C ALA A 168 9.15 -1.39 19.75
N ASN A 169 10.05 -1.54 20.72
CA ASN A 169 9.88 -0.92 22.04
C ASN A 169 9.94 0.62 21.99
N ASP A 170 10.79 1.19 21.13
CA ASP A 170 10.93 2.65 21.00
C ASP A 170 9.64 3.28 20.46
N PHE A 171 8.85 2.53 19.71
CA PHE A 171 7.62 2.98 19.07
C PHE A 171 6.35 2.47 19.76
N HIS A 172 6.47 1.83 20.93
CA HIS A 172 5.36 1.23 21.69
C HIS A 172 4.48 0.27 20.85
N ILE A 173 5.09 -0.52 19.98
CA ILE A 173 4.44 -1.50 19.11
C ILE A 173 4.84 -2.94 19.45
N LYS A 174 4.02 -3.88 19.01
CA LYS A 174 4.37 -5.30 19.04
C LYS A 174 5.15 -5.68 17.81
N PRO A 175 6.31 -6.39 17.93
CA PRO A 175 7.17 -6.70 16.78
C PRO A 175 6.52 -7.63 15.72
N ASN A 176 5.38 -8.23 16.04
CA ASN A 176 4.57 -9.08 15.14
C ASN A 176 3.28 -8.39 14.68
N ARG A 177 3.23 -7.04 14.66
CA ARG A 177 2.10 -6.25 14.20
C ARG A 177 2.59 -5.08 13.32
N ILE A 178 3.44 -5.37 12.36
CA ILE A 178 4.00 -4.40 11.42
C ILE A 178 3.45 -4.68 10.03
N GLY A 179 2.69 -3.73 9.49
CA GLY A 179 2.13 -3.82 8.15
C GLY A 179 2.73 -2.84 7.16
N ILE A 180 2.57 -3.14 5.88
CA ILE A 180 2.87 -2.23 4.78
C ILE A 180 1.55 -1.83 4.12
N VAL A 181 1.30 -0.53 3.99
CA VAL A 181 0.25 0.02 3.13
C VAL A 181 0.94 0.70 1.95
N GLY A 182 0.84 0.07 0.81
CA GLY A 182 1.47 0.54 -0.43
C GLY A 182 0.45 1.11 -1.39
N PHE A 183 0.80 2.23 -2.01
CA PHE A 183 0.01 2.92 -3.02
C PHE A 183 0.68 2.79 -4.39
N SER A 184 0.00 2.31 -5.43
CA SER A 184 0.53 2.18 -6.79
C SER A 184 1.88 1.45 -6.81
N ALA A 185 2.99 2.09 -7.16
CA ALA A 185 4.34 1.51 -7.08
C ALA A 185 4.69 0.97 -5.69
N GLY A 186 4.27 1.68 -4.62
CA GLY A 186 4.42 1.21 -3.24
C GLY A 186 3.63 -0.07 -2.96
N ALA A 187 2.50 -0.28 -3.63
CA ALA A 187 1.73 -1.52 -3.53
C ALA A 187 2.48 -2.71 -4.14
N LEU A 188 3.20 -2.49 -5.24
CA LEU A 188 4.10 -3.52 -5.80
C LEU A 188 5.19 -3.92 -4.82
N MET A 189 5.76 -2.93 -4.09
CA MET A 189 6.75 -3.21 -3.03
C MET A 189 6.14 -4.02 -1.89
N ALA A 190 4.91 -3.70 -1.46
CA ALA A 190 4.22 -4.44 -0.41
C ALA A 190 3.98 -5.91 -0.80
N VAL A 191 3.48 -6.16 -2.01
CA VAL A 191 3.27 -7.50 -2.54
C VAL A 191 4.60 -8.25 -2.66
N TYR A 192 5.63 -7.60 -3.21
CA TYR A 192 6.96 -8.21 -3.36
C TYR A 192 7.59 -8.57 -2.01
N ASN A 193 7.46 -7.70 -0.98
CA ASN A 193 7.90 -8.00 0.37
C ASN A 193 7.19 -9.25 0.93
N ALA A 194 5.88 -9.33 0.77
CA ALA A 194 5.11 -10.48 1.24
C ALA A 194 5.53 -11.79 0.58
N GLU A 195 5.83 -11.75 -0.73
CA GLU A 195 6.24 -12.92 -1.50
C GLU A 195 7.68 -13.34 -1.21
N CYS A 196 8.62 -12.39 -1.25
CA CYS A 196 10.05 -12.68 -1.39
C CYS A 196 10.93 -12.30 -0.19
N ALA A 197 10.45 -11.48 0.77
CA ALA A 197 11.30 -11.02 1.87
C ALA A 197 11.74 -12.17 2.79
N PRO A 198 12.98 -12.11 3.34
CA PRO A 198 13.38 -12.91 4.48
C PRO A 198 12.42 -12.70 5.67
N LEU A 199 12.29 -13.71 6.53
CA LEU A 199 11.28 -13.71 7.60
C LEU A 199 11.39 -12.50 8.53
N GLU A 200 12.60 -12.08 8.88
CA GLU A 200 12.86 -10.92 9.75
C GLU A 200 12.51 -9.58 9.09
N CYS A 201 12.47 -9.55 7.75
CA CYS A 201 12.13 -8.38 6.94
C CYS A 201 10.70 -8.42 6.40
N LYS A 202 9.98 -9.54 6.63
CA LYS A 202 8.62 -9.74 6.09
C LYS A 202 7.58 -9.03 6.94
N ALA A 203 6.69 -8.27 6.30
CA ALA A 203 5.56 -7.66 6.98
C ALA A 203 4.58 -8.72 7.53
N ASP A 204 3.91 -8.40 8.64
CA ASP A 204 2.93 -9.29 9.26
C ASP A 204 1.57 -9.24 8.56
N PHE A 205 1.30 -8.18 7.82
CA PHE A 205 0.17 -8.00 6.89
C PHE A 205 0.50 -6.93 5.87
N ILE A 206 -0.21 -6.92 4.73
CA ILE A 206 -0.04 -5.89 3.70
C ILE A 206 -1.38 -5.35 3.21
N ALA A 207 -1.36 -4.11 2.71
CA ALA A 207 -2.43 -3.53 1.91
C ALA A 207 -1.88 -3.04 0.56
N SER A 208 -2.50 -3.50 -0.52
CA SER A 208 -2.23 -3.07 -1.90
C SER A 208 -3.34 -2.13 -2.37
N ILE A 209 -3.04 -0.84 -2.47
CA ILE A 209 -4.00 0.19 -2.85
C ILE A 209 -3.70 0.63 -4.28
N TYR A 210 -4.64 0.39 -5.19
CA TYR A 210 -4.52 0.59 -6.65
C TYR A 210 -3.17 0.14 -7.24
N GLY A 211 -2.62 -0.95 -6.71
CA GLY A 211 -1.43 -1.59 -7.26
C GLY A 211 -1.79 -2.64 -8.30
N GLN A 212 -0.91 -2.84 -9.27
CA GLN A 212 -1.04 -4.02 -10.12
C GLN A 212 -0.77 -5.28 -9.30
N LEU A 213 -1.69 -6.21 -9.33
CA LEU A 213 -1.56 -7.50 -8.69
C LEU A 213 -0.94 -8.51 -9.67
N VAL A 214 0.38 -8.61 -9.67
CA VAL A 214 1.15 -9.47 -10.57
C VAL A 214 1.55 -10.76 -9.87
N MET A 215 1.21 -11.88 -10.47
CA MET A 215 1.58 -13.18 -9.93
C MET A 215 3.06 -13.48 -10.19
N ARG A 216 3.77 -13.89 -9.12
CA ARG A 216 5.15 -14.39 -9.12
C ARG A 216 5.19 -15.77 -8.49
N ASP A 217 6.37 -16.34 -8.34
CA ASP A 217 6.56 -17.52 -7.53
C ASP A 217 6.27 -17.22 -6.06
N MET A 218 5.23 -17.84 -5.54
CA MET A 218 4.72 -17.57 -4.19
C MET A 218 5.19 -18.65 -3.22
N PRO A 219 5.62 -18.27 -2.01
CA PRO A 219 5.91 -19.23 -0.94
C PRO A 219 4.63 -19.91 -0.46
N ASP A 220 4.75 -21.06 0.24
CA ASP A 220 3.62 -21.83 0.74
C ASP A 220 2.73 -21.07 1.74
N LYS A 221 3.31 -20.07 2.43
CA LYS A 221 2.61 -19.22 3.40
C LYS A 221 2.85 -17.76 3.07
N LEU A 222 1.76 -17.00 3.00
CA LEU A 222 1.75 -15.57 2.76
C LEU A 222 1.12 -14.84 3.95
N PRO A 223 1.57 -13.62 4.27
CA PRO A 223 0.89 -12.79 5.24
C PRO A 223 -0.51 -12.42 4.73
N PRO A 224 -1.45 -12.03 5.61
CA PRO A 224 -2.73 -11.49 5.20
C PRO A 224 -2.58 -10.29 4.26
N MET A 225 -3.41 -10.24 3.21
CA MET A 225 -3.44 -9.14 2.24
C MET A 225 -4.84 -8.52 2.16
N PHE A 226 -4.89 -7.20 2.22
CA PHE A 226 -6.04 -6.38 1.82
C PHE A 226 -5.72 -5.73 0.49
N ALA A 227 -6.63 -5.78 -0.47
CA ALA A 227 -6.46 -5.14 -1.78
C ALA A 227 -7.67 -4.25 -2.10
N ALA A 228 -7.41 -3.02 -2.53
CA ALA A 228 -8.42 -2.05 -2.96
C ALA A 228 -8.07 -1.50 -4.34
N MET A 229 -9.00 -1.61 -5.28
CA MET A 229 -8.82 -1.25 -6.69
C MET A 229 -10.08 -0.58 -7.23
N SER A 230 -9.97 0.17 -8.32
CA SER A 230 -11.11 0.67 -9.10
C SER A 230 -11.17 -0.03 -10.46
N SER A 231 -12.37 -0.43 -10.91
CA SER A 231 -12.53 -1.16 -12.18
C SER A 231 -12.29 -0.29 -13.41
N ASP A 232 -12.36 1.03 -13.25
CA ASP A 232 -12.07 2.04 -14.27
C ASP A 232 -10.60 2.54 -14.23
N ASP A 233 -9.75 1.89 -13.41
CA ASP A 233 -8.32 2.19 -13.38
C ASP A 233 -7.61 1.62 -14.61
N GLU A 234 -7.13 2.51 -15.48
CA GLU A 234 -6.44 2.15 -16.73
C GLU A 234 -5.10 1.42 -16.52
N LEU A 235 -4.50 1.53 -15.31
CA LEU A 235 -3.19 0.94 -15.01
C LEU A 235 -3.31 -0.41 -14.29
N SER A 236 -4.31 -0.61 -13.45
CA SER A 236 -4.41 -1.78 -12.58
C SER A 236 -5.79 -2.46 -12.56
N GLY A 237 -6.86 -1.79 -12.99
CA GLY A 237 -8.25 -2.22 -12.79
C GLY A 237 -8.66 -3.53 -13.50
N GLN A 238 -7.85 -4.06 -14.40
CA GLN A 238 -8.19 -5.25 -15.21
C GLN A 238 -7.33 -6.48 -14.87
N SER A 239 -6.52 -6.42 -13.83
CA SER A 239 -5.59 -7.50 -13.45
C SER A 239 -5.83 -7.99 -12.01
N GLY A 240 -5.34 -9.19 -11.70
CA GLY A 240 -5.15 -9.58 -10.31
C GLY A 240 -6.04 -10.66 -9.75
N PHE A 241 -7.07 -11.16 -10.45
CA PHE A 241 -7.90 -12.24 -9.90
C PHE A 241 -7.13 -13.55 -9.70
N GLU A 242 -6.15 -13.83 -10.54
CA GLU A 242 -5.31 -15.03 -10.42
C GLU A 242 -4.45 -15.00 -9.14
N ILE A 243 -3.87 -13.84 -8.82
CA ILE A 243 -3.07 -13.71 -7.59
C ILE A 243 -3.97 -13.81 -6.35
N ILE A 244 -5.20 -13.28 -6.38
CA ILE A 244 -6.15 -13.43 -5.28
C ILE A 244 -6.47 -14.91 -5.04
N GLN A 245 -6.74 -15.68 -6.08
CA GLN A 245 -6.99 -17.12 -5.99
C GLN A 245 -5.76 -17.89 -5.47
N ALA A 246 -4.55 -17.49 -5.90
CA ALA A 246 -3.31 -18.09 -5.43
C ALA A 246 -3.03 -17.75 -3.96
N TRP A 247 -3.34 -16.51 -3.55
CA TRP A 247 -3.20 -16.06 -2.16
C TRP A 247 -4.14 -16.78 -1.20
N GLN A 248 -5.42 -16.96 -1.58
CA GLN A 248 -6.43 -17.70 -0.79
C GLN A 248 -5.96 -19.11 -0.37
N LYS A 249 -5.10 -19.73 -1.17
CA LYS A 249 -4.54 -21.06 -0.85
C LYS A 249 -3.40 -21.00 0.17
N ARG A 250 -2.85 -19.81 0.46
CA ARG A 250 -1.61 -19.58 1.22
C ARG A 250 -1.76 -18.65 2.42
N GLY A 251 -2.83 -17.85 2.43
CA GLY A 251 -3.07 -16.85 3.46
C GLY A 251 -4.46 -16.24 3.35
N ILE A 252 -4.76 -15.32 4.25
CA ILE A 252 -6.01 -14.55 4.22
C ILE A 252 -5.87 -13.45 3.16
N VAL A 253 -6.87 -13.28 2.32
CA VAL A 253 -6.94 -12.18 1.36
C VAL A 253 -8.35 -11.62 1.30
N GLU A 254 -8.45 -10.30 1.24
CA GLU A 254 -9.68 -9.55 1.01
C GLU A 254 -9.48 -8.59 -0.15
N LEU A 255 -10.40 -8.56 -1.11
CA LEU A 255 -10.35 -7.70 -2.29
C LEU A 255 -11.61 -6.84 -2.38
N HIS A 256 -11.42 -5.54 -2.48
CA HIS A 256 -12.44 -4.55 -2.79
C HIS A 256 -12.20 -3.99 -4.19
N LEU A 257 -13.14 -4.27 -5.11
CA LEU A 257 -13.13 -3.72 -6.46
C LEU A 257 -14.26 -2.71 -6.60
N TYR A 258 -13.91 -1.44 -6.49
CA TYR A 258 -14.85 -0.32 -6.61
C TYR A 258 -15.19 -0.04 -8.07
N GLY A 259 -16.44 0.36 -8.33
CA GLY A 259 -16.91 0.57 -9.71
C GLY A 259 -16.23 1.76 -10.41
N GLN A 260 -15.84 2.78 -9.65
CA GLN A 260 -15.26 4.02 -10.16
C GLN A 260 -14.23 4.60 -9.18
N GLY A 261 -13.40 5.52 -9.70
CA GLY A 261 -12.40 6.26 -8.92
C GLY A 261 -11.05 6.35 -9.61
N GLY A 262 -10.81 5.55 -10.65
CA GLY A 262 -9.60 5.56 -11.44
C GLY A 262 -8.36 5.14 -10.66
N HIS A 263 -7.19 5.52 -11.16
CA HIS A 263 -5.92 5.36 -10.47
C HIS A 263 -5.66 6.54 -9.51
N ASN A 264 -4.86 6.30 -8.46
CA ASN A 264 -4.40 7.35 -7.54
C ASN A 264 -5.51 7.99 -6.67
N PHE A 265 -6.46 7.19 -6.21
CA PHE A 265 -7.51 7.66 -5.32
C PHE A 265 -7.06 7.91 -3.86
N GLY A 266 -5.78 7.67 -3.51
CA GLY A 266 -5.21 7.96 -2.19
C GLY A 266 -6.03 7.37 -1.04
N MET A 267 -6.44 8.24 -0.11
CA MET A 267 -7.32 7.87 1.00
C MET A 267 -8.80 7.76 0.60
N GLY A 268 -9.10 7.81 -0.68
CA GLY A 268 -10.45 7.77 -1.24
C GLY A 268 -10.95 9.15 -1.66
N HIS A 269 -11.90 9.17 -2.57
CA HIS A 269 -12.49 10.41 -3.10
C HIS A 269 -14.02 10.34 -3.07
N GLU A 270 -14.64 11.31 -2.40
CA GLU A 270 -16.08 11.53 -2.55
C GLU A 270 -16.43 12.06 -3.96
N PRO A 271 -17.53 11.64 -4.58
CA PRO A 271 -18.58 10.78 -4.03
C PRO A 271 -18.38 9.26 -4.31
N PHE A 272 -17.18 8.81 -4.64
CA PHE A 272 -16.93 7.41 -5.00
C PHE A 272 -16.88 6.49 -3.77
N THR A 273 -17.31 5.26 -3.95
CA THR A 273 -17.33 4.25 -2.88
C THR A 273 -15.93 3.82 -2.43
N ASN A 274 -14.89 4.12 -3.20
CA ASN A 274 -13.51 3.90 -2.79
C ASN A 274 -13.10 4.75 -1.57
N SER A 275 -13.88 5.77 -1.18
CA SER A 275 -13.71 6.50 0.08
C SER A 275 -13.92 5.63 1.33
N LEU A 276 -14.51 4.44 1.17
CA LEU A 276 -14.78 3.52 2.27
C LEU A 276 -13.59 2.63 2.63
N TRP A 277 -12.60 2.47 1.74
CA TRP A 277 -11.51 1.51 1.96
C TRP A 277 -10.76 1.67 3.29
N PRO A 278 -10.52 2.89 3.81
CA PRO A 278 -9.81 3.01 5.08
C PRO A 278 -10.59 2.41 6.26
N ALA A 279 -11.92 2.59 6.28
CA ALA A 279 -12.78 2.00 7.30
C ALA A 279 -12.89 0.47 7.16
N GLU A 280 -12.99 -0.02 5.93
CA GLU A 280 -13.01 -1.45 5.61
C GLU A 280 -11.68 -2.11 6.01
N PHE A 281 -10.55 -1.47 5.74
CA PHE A 281 -9.23 -1.93 6.16
C PHE A 281 -9.10 -2.03 7.69
N LEU A 282 -9.61 -1.04 8.45
CA LEU A 282 -9.63 -1.13 9.91
C LEU A 282 -10.51 -2.29 10.42
N ALA A 283 -11.67 -2.51 9.79
CA ALA A 283 -12.53 -3.63 10.13
C ALA A 283 -11.83 -4.97 9.87
N TRP A 284 -11.15 -5.07 8.73
CA TRP A 284 -10.35 -6.23 8.36
C TRP A 284 -9.18 -6.47 9.34
N LEU A 285 -8.43 -5.43 9.74
CA LEU A 285 -7.34 -5.55 10.71
C LEU A 285 -7.83 -6.07 12.09
N ARG A 286 -9.05 -5.68 12.50
CA ARG A 286 -9.68 -6.22 13.70
C ARG A 286 -10.03 -7.69 13.54
N MET A 287 -10.57 -8.07 12.39
CA MET A 287 -10.94 -9.45 12.06
C MET A 287 -9.71 -10.38 12.10
N ILE A 288 -8.58 -9.96 11.54
CA ILE A 288 -7.35 -10.76 11.56
C ILE A 288 -6.52 -10.63 12.86
N GLY A 289 -6.99 -9.85 13.85
CA GLY A 289 -6.38 -9.73 15.18
C GLY A 289 -5.14 -8.83 15.25
N MET A 290 -4.89 -8.01 14.24
CA MET A 290 -3.76 -7.07 14.24
C MET A 290 -3.99 -5.88 15.16
N ILE A 291 -5.25 -5.45 15.35
CA ILE A 291 -5.66 -4.43 16.33
C ILE A 291 -6.85 -4.91 17.13
N ASN A 292 -7.07 -4.30 18.30
CA ASN A 292 -8.21 -4.63 19.14
C ASN A 292 -9.48 -3.92 18.65
N ALA A 293 -10.64 -4.52 18.88
CA ALA A 293 -11.92 -3.84 18.71
C ALA A 293 -12.04 -2.67 19.72
N PRO A 294 -12.66 -1.54 19.33
CA PRO A 294 -12.97 -0.46 20.28
C PRO A 294 -13.76 -0.99 21.47
N ALA A 295 -13.45 -0.50 22.67
CA ALA A 295 -14.09 -0.98 23.92
C ALA A 295 -15.63 -0.88 23.87
N ASN A 296 -16.17 0.09 23.13
CA ASN A 296 -17.62 0.27 22.97
C ASN A 296 -18.26 -0.81 22.08
N GLU A 297 -17.56 -1.26 21.02
CA GLU A 297 -18.06 -2.35 20.14
C GLU A 297 -18.03 -3.70 20.85
N ALA A 298 -17.05 -3.95 21.71
CA ALA A 298 -17.00 -5.15 22.53
C ALA A 298 -18.22 -5.25 23.50
N LYS A 299 -18.66 -4.12 24.06
CA LYS A 299 -19.87 -4.07 24.89
C LYS A 299 -21.16 -4.30 24.10
N ILE A 300 -21.27 -3.78 22.88
CA ILE A 300 -22.45 -3.96 22.03
C ILE A 300 -22.58 -5.43 21.60
N ARG A 301 -21.48 -6.10 21.30
CA ARG A 301 -21.48 -7.55 20.95
C ARG A 301 -21.91 -8.43 22.13
N LEU A 302 -21.48 -8.10 23.35
CA LEU A 302 -21.89 -8.82 24.56
C LEU A 302 -23.37 -8.62 24.89
N ASN A 303 -23.97 -7.46 24.58
CA ASN A 303 -25.36 -7.17 24.88
C ASN A 303 -26.37 -7.70 23.84
N ASN A 304 -25.95 -7.99 22.62
CA ASN A 304 -26.87 -8.42 21.55
C ASN A 304 -26.97 -9.93 21.40
N GLY A 305 -26.33 -10.74 22.25
CA GLY A 305 -26.47 -12.20 22.26
C GLY A 305 -26.14 -12.91 20.95
N LEU A 306 -25.52 -12.22 20.00
CA LEU A 306 -25.00 -12.81 18.78
C LEU A 306 -23.63 -13.42 19.13
N ASP A 307 -23.64 -14.69 19.53
CA ASP A 307 -22.46 -15.54 19.47
C ASP A 307 -21.97 -15.54 18.00
N MET A 308 -21.07 -14.61 17.68
CA MET A 308 -20.28 -14.75 16.47
C MET A 308 -19.54 -16.09 16.61
N PRO A 309 -19.67 -17.01 15.62
CA PRO A 309 -18.85 -18.22 15.64
C PRO A 309 -17.41 -17.76 15.84
N GLN A 310 -16.74 -18.29 16.88
CA GLN A 310 -15.30 -18.14 17.00
C GLN A 310 -14.75 -18.56 15.64
N TYR A 311 -14.15 -17.63 14.90
CA TYR A 311 -13.56 -17.95 13.62
C TYR A 311 -12.60 -19.12 13.86
N ALA A 312 -13.03 -20.29 13.41
CA ALA A 312 -12.29 -21.52 13.54
C ALA A 312 -10.90 -21.27 12.93
N LYS A 313 -9.88 -21.76 13.61
CA LYS A 313 -8.52 -21.72 13.08
C LYS A 313 -8.57 -22.23 11.63
N PRO A 314 -7.73 -21.75 10.70
CA PRO A 314 -7.77 -22.14 9.28
C PRO A 314 -7.82 -23.64 9.00
N THR A 315 -7.36 -24.47 9.96
CA THR A 315 -7.49 -25.94 9.98
C THR A 315 -8.93 -26.43 10.09
N ASP A 316 -9.84 -25.69 10.73
CA ASP A 316 -11.22 -26.16 10.98
C ASP A 316 -12.16 -25.79 9.82
N LEU A 317 -11.89 -24.69 9.12
CA LEU A 317 -12.64 -24.32 7.90
C LEU A 317 -12.44 -25.35 6.77
N ALA A 318 -11.21 -25.84 6.61
CA ALA A 318 -10.90 -26.87 5.61
C ALA A 318 -11.63 -28.20 5.90
N HIS A 319 -11.86 -28.53 7.17
CA HIS A 319 -12.61 -29.72 7.57
C HIS A 319 -14.10 -29.56 7.34
N THR A 320 -14.67 -28.41 7.64
CA THR A 320 -16.11 -28.10 7.48
C THR A 320 -16.51 -28.06 5.99
N VAL A 321 -15.71 -27.41 5.14
CA VAL A 321 -15.93 -27.37 3.68
C VAL A 321 -15.83 -28.76 3.06
N ARG A 322 -14.92 -29.64 3.52
CA ARG A 322 -14.82 -31.02 3.04
C ARG A 322 -16.01 -31.88 3.47
N GLN A 323 -16.57 -31.67 4.64
CA GLN A 323 -17.79 -32.38 5.08
C GLN A 323 -19.02 -31.91 4.32
N GLN A 324 -19.22 -30.61 4.10
CA GLN A 324 -20.34 -30.09 3.32
C GLN A 324 -20.30 -30.54 1.86
N ASN A 325 -19.12 -30.55 1.22
CA ASN A 325 -18.96 -31.07 -0.14
C ASN A 325 -19.20 -32.58 -0.23
N ARG A 326 -18.88 -33.38 0.80
CA ARG A 326 -19.24 -34.81 0.82
C ARG A 326 -20.73 -35.05 0.92
N HIS A 327 -21.46 -34.29 1.73
CA HIS A 327 -22.92 -34.39 1.83
C HIS A 327 -23.62 -33.96 0.53
N MET A 328 -23.15 -32.87 -0.11
CA MET A 328 -23.70 -32.44 -1.39
C MET A 328 -23.45 -33.43 -2.51
N MET A 329 -22.30 -34.08 -2.56
CA MET A 329 -22.00 -35.13 -3.56
C MET A 329 -22.71 -36.45 -3.28
N GLN A 330 -23.17 -36.73 -2.07
CA GLN A 330 -24.02 -37.88 -1.76
C GLN A 330 -25.48 -37.63 -2.12
N SER A 331 -25.99 -36.41 -1.98
CA SER A 331 -27.35 -36.01 -2.37
C SER A 331 -27.58 -35.92 -3.90
N LEU A 332 -26.52 -35.84 -4.69
CA LEU A 332 -26.59 -35.84 -6.17
C LEU A 332 -26.50 -37.25 -6.79
N ARG A 333 -26.42 -38.31 -5.97
CA ARG A 333 -26.38 -39.71 -6.43
C ARG A 333 -27.66 -40.50 -6.17
N HIS A 334 -28.72 -39.82 -5.75
CA HIS A 334 -30.09 -40.29 -5.64
C HIS A 334 -31.02 -39.38 -6.47
#